data_180d870d7cbdb61f52b87629423b7851
#
_entry.id   180d870d7cbdb61f52b87629423b7851
#
_cell.length_a   1.000
_cell.length_b   1.000
_cell.length_c   1.000
_cell.angle_alpha   90.00
_cell.angle_beta   90.00
_cell.angle_gamma   90.00
#
_symmetry.space_group_name_H-M   'P 1'
#
loop_
_entity.id
_entity.type
_entity.pdbx_description
1 polymer ?
#
loop_
_entity_poly.entity_id
_entity_poly.type
_entity_poly.pdbx_seq_one_letter_code
_entity_poly.pdbx_strand_id
1 'polypeptide(L)'
;RGLALFVGHVIVGNNKTRLMSIVIDDPPESFTSYRYRCGSTFEISQLEEMLIDRTAYGLFVIDRSEAAYGLASGKRLHCQEHVTSLVPSKHGRGGQSAQRFERLIEEAADKFFKKSSERASSYWLPMIEDLQGIIIGGPGATKDYVVKNDYFHHEIKKLIREPFFDVGYSNESGLRELVQRAGGLMDQIELDTERRLVDRFLSEVMKSHPKATYGEMMIRNALDKGAVERLLISENVRKRRVLWVCRQCKEEWEGTQSRRSEIPVCPTCSSEEVIED
;
A
#
# COMPACT_ATOMS: atom_id res chain seq x y z
N ARG A 1 -3.64 6.27 19.63
CA ARG A 1 -2.92 7.44 19.10
C ARG A 1 -1.64 7.63 19.91
N GLY A 2 -0.62 8.25 19.34
CA GLY A 2 0.70 8.36 19.95
C GLY A 2 1.31 9.74 19.71
N LEU A 3 2.45 10.00 20.32
CA LEU A 3 3.21 11.23 20.18
C LEU A 3 4.62 10.89 19.70
N ALA A 4 5.10 11.56 18.65
CA ALA A 4 6.52 11.55 18.30
C ALA A 4 7.11 12.94 18.53
N LEU A 5 8.24 12.98 19.25
CA LEU A 5 8.97 14.21 19.55
C LEU A 5 10.42 14.04 19.08
N PHE A 6 10.85 14.92 18.18
CA PHE A 6 12.22 14.98 17.71
C PHE A 6 12.85 16.31 18.15
N VAL A 7 13.95 16.24 18.89
CA VAL A 7 14.70 17.42 19.34
C VAL A 7 16.19 17.20 19.06
N GLY A 8 16.82 18.13 18.37
CA GLY A 8 18.24 18.01 18.07
C GLY A 8 18.84 19.27 17.45
N HIS A 9 20.15 19.35 17.45
CA HIS A 9 20.89 20.39 16.76
C HIS A 9 21.14 19.97 15.30
N VAL A 10 20.58 20.73 14.36
CA VAL A 10 20.75 20.52 12.92
C VAL A 10 21.79 21.51 12.39
N ILE A 11 22.68 21.05 11.53
CA ILE A 11 23.68 21.90 10.88
C ILE A 11 22.99 22.69 9.75
N VAL A 12 23.00 24.02 9.88
CA VAL A 12 22.28 24.95 8.98
C VAL A 12 23.30 25.75 8.13
N GLY A 13 24.35 25.10 7.62
CA GLY A 13 25.39 25.73 6.83
C GLY A 13 26.50 26.40 7.68
N ASN A 14 27.69 26.64 7.08
CA ASN A 14 28.84 27.30 7.67
C ASN A 14 29.16 26.96 9.14
N ASN A 15 29.07 25.68 9.53
CA ASN A 15 29.30 25.20 10.90
C ASN A 15 28.37 25.79 11.98
N LYS A 16 27.25 26.42 11.62
CA LYS A 16 26.24 26.85 12.57
C LYS A 16 25.25 25.72 12.83
N THR A 17 24.91 25.52 14.07
CA THR A 17 23.87 24.57 14.49
C THR A 17 22.65 25.32 14.99
N ARG A 18 21.47 24.82 14.65
CA ARG A 18 20.18 25.33 15.15
C ARG A 18 19.47 24.21 15.90
N LEU A 19 18.91 24.54 17.04
CA LEU A 19 18.03 23.60 17.74
C LEU A 19 16.72 23.50 16.97
N MET A 20 16.39 22.27 16.56
CA MET A 20 15.13 21.94 15.92
C MET A 20 14.29 21.07 16.86
N SER A 21 13.02 21.37 16.98
CA SER A 21 12.04 20.54 17.67
C SER A 21 10.84 20.31 16.75
N ILE A 22 10.48 19.05 16.54
CA ILE A 22 9.33 18.63 15.74
C ILE A 22 8.45 17.78 16.65
N VAL A 23 7.17 18.10 16.70
CA VAL A 23 6.15 17.36 17.44
C VAL A 23 5.12 16.85 16.45
N ILE A 24 4.86 15.54 16.49
CA ILE A 24 3.78 14.90 15.75
C ILE A 24 2.86 14.27 16.80
N ASP A 25 1.72 14.91 17.02
CA ASP A 25 0.76 14.58 18.08
C ASP A 25 -0.45 13.75 17.59
N ASP A 26 -0.67 13.68 16.28
CA ASP A 26 -1.72 12.86 15.69
C ASP A 26 -1.18 12.08 14.46
N PRO A 27 -0.35 11.05 14.68
CA PRO A 27 0.17 10.24 13.59
C PRO A 27 -0.98 9.48 12.91
N PRO A 28 -0.84 9.14 11.60
CA PRO A 28 -1.85 8.39 10.85
C PRO A 28 -2.24 7.07 11.52
N GLU A 29 -1.28 6.44 12.18
CA GLU A 29 -1.45 5.21 12.94
C GLU A 29 -0.94 5.37 14.38
N SER A 30 -1.41 4.49 15.27
CA SER A 30 -0.88 4.45 16.63
C SER A 30 0.51 3.83 16.64
N PHE A 31 1.43 4.43 17.39
CA PHE A 31 2.73 3.81 17.62
C PHE A 31 2.58 2.48 18.36
N THR A 32 3.23 1.45 17.87
CA THR A 32 3.16 0.10 18.43
C THR A 32 4.07 -0.10 19.64
N SER A 33 5.07 0.77 19.81
CA SER A 33 6.03 0.66 20.89
C SER A 33 6.57 2.02 21.33
N TYR A 34 6.81 2.17 22.63
CA TYR A 34 7.55 3.30 23.16
C TYR A 34 9.04 3.15 22.84
N ARG A 35 9.63 4.19 22.22
CA ARG A 35 11.07 4.25 21.95
C ARG A 35 11.62 5.60 22.37
N TYR A 36 12.73 5.57 23.08
CA TYR A 36 13.58 6.72 23.32
C TYR A 36 14.96 6.45 22.74
N ARG A 37 15.44 7.29 21.85
CA ARG A 37 16.74 7.13 21.19
C ARG A 37 17.46 8.45 21.08
N CYS A 38 18.74 8.49 21.50
CA CYS A 38 19.67 9.55 21.20
C CYS A 38 20.68 9.07 20.15
N GLY A 39 20.91 9.87 19.13
CA GLY A 39 21.83 9.55 18.04
C GLY A 39 22.18 10.79 17.23
N SER A 40 23.03 10.60 16.23
CA SER A 40 23.43 11.68 15.28
C SER A 40 22.36 11.97 14.22
N THR A 41 21.34 11.11 14.12
CA THR A 41 20.21 11.23 13.18
C THR A 41 18.90 10.95 13.91
N PHE A 42 17.81 11.57 13.47
CA PHE A 42 16.48 11.24 13.95
C PHE A 42 16.07 9.85 13.48
N GLU A 43 15.49 9.07 14.38
CA GLU A 43 14.90 7.77 14.06
C GLU A 43 13.46 7.97 13.57
N ILE A 44 13.25 7.91 12.27
CA ILE A 44 11.97 8.18 11.63
C ILE A 44 11.34 6.92 11.01
N SER A 45 11.97 5.75 11.18
CA SER A 45 11.55 4.51 10.50
C SER A 45 10.09 4.13 10.75
N GLN A 46 9.56 4.34 11.96
CA GLN A 46 8.15 4.07 12.25
C GLN A 46 7.20 5.03 11.51
N LEU A 47 7.60 6.29 11.35
CA LEU A 47 6.82 7.25 10.58
C LEU A 47 6.90 6.97 9.07
N GLU A 48 8.07 6.58 8.58
CA GLU A 48 8.22 6.13 7.19
C GLU A 48 7.35 4.89 6.90
N GLU A 49 7.25 3.96 7.85
CA GLU A 49 6.38 2.79 7.75
C GLU A 49 4.88 3.17 7.68
N MET A 50 4.46 4.23 8.37
CA MET A 50 3.09 4.76 8.32
C MET A 50 2.76 5.48 7.00
N LEU A 51 3.79 5.94 6.28
CA LEU A 51 3.66 6.60 4.97
C LEU A 51 3.71 5.61 3.80
N ILE A 52 4.06 4.35 4.05
CA ILE A 52 4.03 3.33 3.00
C ILE A 52 2.57 3.10 2.62
N ASP A 53 2.31 3.26 1.34
CA ASP A 53 1.00 3.03 0.74
C ASP A 53 0.47 1.66 1.16
N ARG A 54 -0.71 1.60 1.76
CA ARG A 54 -1.33 0.37 2.26
C ARG A 54 -2.00 -0.44 1.15
N THR A 55 -1.66 -0.17 -0.10
CA THR A 55 -2.15 -1.00 -1.19
C THR A 55 -1.70 -2.43 -0.96
N ALA A 56 -2.64 -3.26 -0.58
CA ALA A 56 -2.39 -4.66 -0.33
C ALA A 56 -2.98 -5.52 -1.44
N TYR A 57 -2.28 -6.58 -1.79
CA TYR A 57 -2.78 -7.63 -2.67
C TYR A 57 -2.99 -8.90 -1.88
N GLY A 58 -4.18 -9.49 -1.99
CA GLY A 58 -4.41 -10.85 -1.51
C GLY A 58 -3.64 -11.84 -2.39
N LEU A 59 -2.97 -12.79 -1.78
CA LEU A 59 -2.22 -13.83 -2.47
C LEU A 59 -2.76 -15.20 -2.09
N PHE A 60 -2.98 -16.06 -3.07
CA PHE A 60 -3.43 -17.43 -2.86
C PHE A 60 -2.67 -18.38 -3.79
N VAL A 61 -2.09 -19.42 -3.21
CA VAL A 61 -1.49 -20.52 -3.98
C VAL A 61 -2.12 -21.83 -3.54
N ILE A 62 -2.42 -22.71 -4.49
CA ILE A 62 -3.12 -23.96 -4.20
C ILE A 62 -2.78 -25.06 -5.19
N ASP A 63 -2.65 -26.25 -4.66
CA ASP A 63 -2.68 -27.50 -5.39
C ASP A 63 -3.53 -28.57 -4.66
N ARG A 64 -3.41 -29.84 -5.02
CA ARG A 64 -4.16 -30.92 -4.37
C ARG A 64 -3.63 -31.28 -2.99
N SER A 65 -2.38 -30.96 -2.69
CA SER A 65 -1.67 -31.36 -1.47
C SER A 65 -1.57 -30.25 -0.44
N GLU A 66 -1.51 -29.00 -0.88
CA GLU A 66 -1.33 -27.86 0.00
C GLU A 66 -1.93 -26.58 -0.57
N ALA A 67 -2.18 -25.62 0.29
CA ALA A 67 -2.58 -24.26 -0.06
C ALA A 67 -1.96 -23.26 0.93
N ALA A 68 -1.59 -22.09 0.44
CA ALA A 68 -1.18 -20.98 1.31
C ALA A 68 -1.81 -19.68 0.84
N TYR A 69 -2.08 -18.80 1.79
CA TYR A 69 -2.59 -17.47 1.50
C TYR A 69 -2.00 -16.41 2.43
N GLY A 70 -2.08 -15.18 1.98
CA GLY A 70 -1.51 -14.05 2.70
C GLY A 70 -1.73 -12.74 1.98
N LEU A 71 -0.85 -11.78 2.27
CA LEU A 71 -0.86 -10.44 1.72
C LEU A 71 0.51 -10.05 1.18
N ALA A 72 0.52 -9.31 0.08
CA ALA A 72 1.66 -8.52 -0.34
C ALA A 72 1.31 -7.03 -0.20
N SER A 73 2.19 -6.26 0.42
CA SER A 73 2.10 -4.81 0.51
C SER A 73 3.48 -4.20 0.27
N GLY A 74 3.62 -3.49 -0.83
CA GLY A 74 4.91 -3.03 -1.29
C GLY A 74 5.90 -4.19 -1.44
N LYS A 75 7.03 -4.13 -0.72
CA LYS A 75 8.07 -5.18 -0.71
C LYS A 75 7.85 -6.27 0.35
N ARG A 76 6.81 -6.17 1.16
CA ARG A 76 6.55 -7.08 2.27
C ARG A 76 5.57 -8.16 1.85
N LEU A 77 5.94 -9.41 2.13
CA LEU A 77 5.06 -10.56 2.01
C LEU A 77 4.76 -11.08 3.42
N HIS A 78 3.48 -11.20 3.73
CA HIS A 78 2.97 -11.85 4.93
C HIS A 78 2.20 -13.12 4.55
N CYS A 79 2.75 -14.28 4.89
CA CYS A 79 2.04 -15.55 4.79
C CYS A 79 1.17 -15.72 6.04
N GLN A 80 -0.15 -15.70 5.88
CA GLN A 80 -1.09 -15.85 6.99
C GLN A 80 -1.24 -17.29 7.43
N GLU A 81 -1.44 -18.18 6.47
CA GLU A 81 -1.63 -19.60 6.79
C GLU A 81 -1.12 -20.47 5.62
N HIS A 82 -0.55 -21.61 5.99
CA HIS A 82 -0.24 -22.72 5.10
C HIS A 82 -1.02 -23.95 5.56
N VAL A 83 -1.83 -24.49 4.68
CA VAL A 83 -2.74 -25.62 4.96
C VAL A 83 -2.33 -26.80 4.13
N THR A 84 -2.10 -27.95 4.77
CA THR A 84 -1.82 -29.21 4.10
C THR A 84 -3.10 -30.03 3.95
N SER A 85 -3.22 -30.68 2.80
CA SER A 85 -4.34 -31.57 2.49
C SER A 85 -4.08 -32.97 3.06
N LEU A 86 -5.14 -33.61 3.51
CA LEU A 86 -5.12 -35.03 3.84
C LEU A 86 -5.63 -35.90 2.66
N VAL A 87 -5.71 -35.34 1.47
CA VAL A 87 -6.14 -36.07 0.25
C VAL A 87 -5.11 -37.13 -0.10
N PRO A 88 -5.48 -38.41 -0.14
CA PRO A 88 -4.55 -39.47 -0.49
C PRO A 88 -4.02 -39.28 -1.91
N SER A 89 -2.74 -39.59 -2.12
CA SER A 89 -2.14 -39.64 -3.46
C SER A 89 -2.78 -40.74 -4.30
N LYS A 90 -2.87 -40.50 -5.62
CA LYS A 90 -3.41 -41.52 -6.56
C LYS A 90 -2.56 -42.79 -6.47
N HIS A 91 -3.13 -43.87 -5.98
CA HIS A 91 -2.53 -45.18 -6.04
C HIS A 91 -2.97 -45.86 -7.36
N GLY A 92 -2.01 -46.09 -8.26
CA GLY A 92 -2.24 -46.64 -9.60
C GLY A 92 -2.54 -48.14 -9.68
N ARG A 93 -3.20 -48.76 -8.68
CA ARG A 93 -3.62 -50.15 -8.73
C ARG A 93 -5.08 -50.23 -9.20
N GLY A 94 -5.31 -50.69 -10.40
CA GLY A 94 -6.61 -50.95 -10.97
C GLY A 94 -7.35 -52.09 -10.24
N GLY A 95 -8.69 -51.97 -10.13
CA GLY A 95 -9.58 -52.98 -9.57
C GLY A 95 -10.99 -52.44 -9.53
N GLN A 96 -12.01 -53.30 -9.29
CA GLN A 96 -13.44 -52.92 -9.25
C GLN A 96 -13.76 -51.78 -8.24
N SER A 97 -12.93 -51.58 -7.24
CA SER A 97 -13.04 -50.48 -6.27
C SER A 97 -12.33 -49.17 -6.67
N ALA A 98 -11.57 -49.16 -7.77
CA ALA A 98 -10.79 -47.99 -8.21
C ALA A 98 -11.67 -46.76 -8.45
N GLN A 99 -12.81 -46.88 -9.12
CA GLN A 99 -13.74 -45.81 -9.38
C GLN A 99 -14.35 -45.20 -8.08
N ARG A 100 -14.60 -46.05 -7.07
CA ARG A 100 -15.08 -45.57 -5.77
C ARG A 100 -13.99 -44.79 -5.05
N PHE A 101 -12.76 -45.22 -5.08
CA PHE A 101 -11.63 -44.52 -4.49
C PHE A 101 -11.30 -43.20 -5.22
N GLU A 102 -11.39 -43.17 -6.54
CA GLU A 102 -11.25 -41.91 -7.31
C GLU A 102 -12.29 -40.87 -6.88
N ARG A 103 -13.58 -41.25 -6.78
CA ARG A 103 -14.63 -40.34 -6.31
C ARG A 103 -14.35 -39.83 -4.91
N LEU A 104 -13.90 -40.69 -4.01
CA LEU A 104 -13.57 -40.25 -2.61
C LEU A 104 -12.37 -39.29 -2.59
N ILE A 105 -11.39 -39.51 -3.45
CA ILE A 105 -10.23 -38.62 -3.59
C ILE A 105 -10.67 -37.27 -4.18
N GLU A 106 -11.56 -37.26 -5.17
CA GLU A 106 -12.09 -36.03 -5.76
C GLU A 106 -12.97 -35.26 -4.74
N GLU A 107 -13.87 -35.94 -4.03
CA GLU A 107 -14.67 -35.32 -2.97
C GLU A 107 -13.79 -34.75 -1.83
N ALA A 108 -12.72 -35.44 -1.48
CA ALA A 108 -11.77 -34.95 -0.47
C ALA A 108 -11.00 -33.73 -0.97
N ALA A 109 -10.60 -33.73 -2.24
CA ALA A 109 -9.96 -32.59 -2.86
C ALA A 109 -10.89 -31.36 -2.93
N ASP A 110 -12.14 -31.57 -3.35
CA ASP A 110 -13.15 -30.52 -3.38
C ASP A 110 -13.39 -29.89 -1.99
N LYS A 111 -13.53 -30.73 -0.98
CA LYS A 111 -13.66 -30.27 0.41
C LYS A 111 -12.45 -29.44 0.86
N PHE A 112 -11.23 -29.87 0.47
CA PHE A 112 -10.00 -29.15 0.77
C PHE A 112 -9.98 -27.80 0.05
N PHE A 113 -10.28 -27.74 -1.24
CA PHE A 113 -10.32 -26.50 -2.03
C PHE A 113 -11.33 -25.52 -1.45
N LYS A 114 -12.54 -25.97 -1.18
CA LYS A 114 -13.58 -25.16 -0.59
C LYS A 114 -13.14 -24.59 0.76
N LYS A 115 -12.66 -25.43 1.68
CA LYS A 115 -12.21 -25.02 3.00
C LYS A 115 -11.06 -24.01 2.95
N SER A 116 -10.08 -24.22 2.06
CA SER A 116 -8.95 -23.32 1.91
C SER A 116 -9.36 -21.96 1.35
N SER A 117 -10.26 -21.94 0.36
CA SER A 117 -10.80 -20.72 -0.22
C SER A 117 -11.69 -19.94 0.73
N GLU A 118 -12.52 -20.64 1.55
CA GLU A 118 -13.34 -20.03 2.60
C GLU A 118 -12.47 -19.37 3.70
N ARG A 119 -11.39 -20.04 4.13
CA ARG A 119 -10.46 -19.48 5.11
C ARG A 119 -9.76 -18.23 4.57
N ALA A 120 -9.25 -18.30 3.34
CA ALA A 120 -8.63 -17.16 2.69
C ALA A 120 -9.63 -16.00 2.54
N SER A 121 -10.87 -16.29 2.14
CA SER A 121 -11.93 -15.29 2.06
C SER A 121 -12.23 -14.64 3.42
N SER A 122 -12.35 -15.45 4.47
CA SER A 122 -12.61 -14.95 5.84
C SER A 122 -11.48 -14.06 6.35
N TYR A 123 -10.25 -14.33 5.95
CA TYR A 123 -9.09 -13.51 6.30
C TYR A 123 -9.12 -12.15 5.59
N TRP A 124 -9.49 -12.10 4.31
CA TRP A 124 -9.47 -10.87 3.52
C TRP A 124 -10.71 -9.99 3.68
N LEU A 125 -11.87 -10.55 4.03
CA LEU A 125 -13.12 -9.79 4.14
C LEU A 125 -13.06 -8.57 5.07
N PRO A 126 -12.41 -8.64 6.26
CA PRO A 126 -12.32 -7.48 7.15
C PRO A 126 -11.50 -6.31 6.58
N MET A 127 -10.64 -6.57 5.61
CA MET A 127 -9.74 -5.59 4.99
C MET A 127 -10.01 -5.40 3.49
N ILE A 128 -11.22 -5.72 3.05
CA ILE A 128 -11.56 -5.74 1.62
C ILE A 128 -11.39 -4.38 0.94
N GLU A 129 -11.60 -3.29 1.67
CA GLU A 129 -11.47 -1.92 1.16
C GLU A 129 -10.00 -1.52 0.91
N ASP A 130 -9.06 -2.17 1.61
CA ASP A 130 -7.62 -1.94 1.46
C ASP A 130 -7.01 -2.81 0.34
N LEU A 131 -7.77 -3.80 -0.18
CA LEU A 131 -7.29 -4.71 -1.22
C LEU A 131 -7.47 -4.14 -2.63
N GLN A 132 -6.39 -4.04 -3.37
CA GLN A 132 -6.40 -3.66 -4.79
C GLN A 132 -6.78 -4.83 -5.73
N GLY A 133 -6.53 -6.04 -5.27
CA GLY A 133 -6.83 -7.25 -6.00
C GLY A 133 -6.36 -8.50 -5.29
N ILE A 134 -6.80 -9.64 -5.79
CA ILE A 134 -6.38 -10.96 -5.31
C ILE A 134 -5.73 -11.69 -6.48
N ILE A 135 -4.52 -12.16 -6.24
CA ILE A 135 -3.69 -12.84 -7.24
C ILE A 135 -3.60 -14.30 -6.88
N ILE A 136 -3.89 -15.16 -7.85
CA ILE A 136 -3.96 -16.60 -7.64
C ILE A 136 -2.87 -17.28 -8.43
N GLY A 137 -2.21 -18.24 -7.77
CA GLY A 137 -1.19 -19.10 -8.36
C GLY A 137 -1.31 -20.55 -7.92
N GLY A 138 -0.51 -21.38 -8.54
CA GLY A 138 -0.40 -22.79 -8.21
C GLY A 138 0.07 -23.60 -9.39
N PRO A 139 0.59 -24.82 -9.16
CA PRO A 139 1.00 -25.70 -10.22
C PRO A 139 -0.21 -26.26 -10.98
N GLY A 140 -0.10 -26.31 -12.30
CA GLY A 140 -1.09 -26.91 -13.19
C GLY A 140 -2.47 -26.24 -13.16
N ALA A 141 -3.52 -26.99 -13.41
CA ALA A 141 -4.89 -26.49 -13.63
C ALA A 141 -5.74 -26.36 -12.35
N THR A 142 -5.21 -26.68 -11.17
CA THR A 142 -5.98 -26.66 -9.92
C THR A 142 -6.47 -25.24 -9.57
N LYS A 143 -5.65 -24.23 -9.78
CA LYS A 143 -5.99 -22.83 -9.56
C LYS A 143 -7.21 -22.39 -10.39
N ASP A 144 -7.23 -22.75 -11.68
CA ASP A 144 -8.33 -22.44 -12.58
C ASP A 144 -9.62 -23.15 -12.15
N TYR A 145 -9.51 -24.41 -11.75
CA TYR A 145 -10.62 -25.19 -11.22
C TYR A 145 -11.24 -24.55 -9.97
N VAL A 146 -10.41 -24.12 -9.03
CA VAL A 146 -10.85 -23.53 -7.77
C VAL A 146 -11.60 -22.20 -7.99
N VAL A 147 -11.11 -21.36 -8.89
CA VAL A 147 -11.78 -20.09 -9.21
C VAL A 147 -13.10 -20.32 -9.95
N LYS A 148 -13.12 -21.28 -10.88
CA LYS A 148 -14.32 -21.61 -11.68
C LYS A 148 -15.47 -22.17 -10.83
N ASN A 149 -15.18 -22.92 -9.76
CA ASN A 149 -16.19 -23.60 -8.94
C ASN A 149 -16.75 -22.74 -7.79
N ASP A 150 -16.52 -21.42 -7.79
CA ASP A 150 -17.13 -20.48 -6.86
C ASP A 150 -16.89 -20.76 -5.35
N TYR A 151 -15.71 -21.26 -5.00
CA TYR A 151 -15.37 -21.54 -3.61
C TYR A 151 -15.05 -20.28 -2.78
N PHE A 152 -14.77 -19.17 -3.45
CA PHE A 152 -14.51 -17.90 -2.78
C PHE A 152 -15.82 -17.16 -2.45
N HIS A 153 -15.78 -16.35 -1.40
CA HIS A 153 -16.87 -15.44 -1.10
C HIS A 153 -17.13 -14.47 -2.26
N HIS A 154 -18.38 -14.13 -2.54
CA HIS A 154 -18.76 -13.34 -3.71
C HIS A 154 -18.08 -11.97 -3.80
N GLU A 155 -17.83 -11.29 -2.66
CA GLU A 155 -17.09 -10.02 -2.65
C GLU A 155 -15.61 -10.23 -2.99
N ILE A 156 -15.00 -11.27 -2.46
CA ILE A 156 -13.60 -11.64 -2.73
C ILE A 156 -13.43 -12.01 -4.21
N LYS A 157 -14.38 -12.73 -4.79
CA LYS A 157 -14.35 -13.10 -6.20
C LYS A 157 -14.27 -11.89 -7.13
N LYS A 158 -14.90 -10.76 -6.80
CA LYS A 158 -14.82 -9.52 -7.59
C LYS A 158 -13.40 -8.92 -7.64
N LEU A 159 -12.59 -9.23 -6.65
CA LEU A 159 -11.21 -8.75 -6.54
C LEU A 159 -10.19 -9.71 -7.18
N ILE A 160 -10.58 -10.93 -7.56
CA ILE A 160 -9.68 -11.86 -8.23
C ILE A 160 -9.28 -11.28 -9.59
N ARG A 161 -7.98 -11.29 -9.85
CA ARG A 161 -7.38 -10.74 -11.09
C ARG A 161 -6.79 -11.85 -11.92
N GLU A 162 -7.02 -11.76 -13.20
CA GLU A 162 -6.39 -12.61 -14.22
C GLU A 162 -5.17 -11.87 -14.81
N PRO A 163 -4.15 -12.58 -15.30
CA PRO A 163 -4.05 -14.04 -15.42
C PRO A 163 -3.69 -14.73 -14.10
N PHE A 164 -3.98 -16.04 -13.99
CA PHE A 164 -3.50 -16.88 -12.91
C PHE A 164 -2.10 -17.39 -13.23
N PHE A 165 -1.25 -17.49 -12.22
CA PHE A 165 0.17 -17.73 -12.40
C PHE A 165 0.55 -19.18 -12.08
N ASP A 166 1.36 -19.80 -12.94
CA ASP A 166 2.00 -21.05 -12.60
C ASP A 166 3.18 -20.80 -11.67
N VAL A 167 3.16 -21.44 -10.49
CA VAL A 167 4.26 -21.43 -9.51
C VAL A 167 4.59 -22.84 -9.10
N GLY A 168 5.83 -23.07 -8.70
CA GLY A 168 6.32 -24.41 -8.42
C GLY A 168 5.79 -25.03 -7.13
N TYR A 169 5.35 -24.21 -6.17
CA TYR A 169 4.93 -24.64 -4.83
C TYR A 169 3.64 -23.96 -4.41
N SER A 170 2.90 -24.60 -3.49
CA SER A 170 1.64 -24.05 -2.93
C SER A 170 1.77 -23.72 -1.44
N ASN A 171 2.96 -23.30 -1.02
CA ASN A 171 3.32 -22.87 0.34
C ASN A 171 3.88 -21.44 0.33
N GLU A 172 4.53 -21.01 1.41
CA GLU A 172 5.13 -19.67 1.51
C GLU A 172 6.13 -19.38 0.37
N SER A 173 6.91 -20.37 -0.05
CA SER A 173 7.83 -20.20 -1.20
C SER A 173 7.08 -19.94 -2.48
N GLY A 174 5.95 -20.61 -2.68
CA GLY A 174 5.04 -20.37 -3.81
C GLY A 174 4.41 -18.97 -3.78
N LEU A 175 4.07 -18.45 -2.59
CA LEU A 175 3.62 -17.06 -2.45
C LEU A 175 4.71 -16.05 -2.84
N ARG A 176 5.97 -16.31 -2.48
CA ARG A 176 7.12 -15.48 -2.89
C ARG A 176 7.33 -15.49 -4.41
N GLU A 177 7.26 -16.67 -5.01
CA GLU A 177 7.34 -16.82 -6.46
C GLU A 177 6.17 -16.13 -7.17
N LEU A 178 4.95 -16.22 -6.60
CA LEU A 178 3.77 -15.56 -7.12
C LEU A 178 3.93 -14.03 -7.17
N VAL A 179 4.45 -13.40 -6.11
CA VAL A 179 4.74 -11.95 -6.09
C VAL A 179 5.72 -11.58 -7.20
N GLN A 180 6.79 -12.35 -7.37
CA GLN A 180 7.79 -12.07 -8.41
C GLN A 180 7.20 -12.16 -9.83
N ARG A 181 6.36 -13.16 -10.09
CA ARG A 181 5.72 -13.36 -11.41
C ARG A 181 4.61 -12.36 -11.69
N ALA A 182 3.90 -11.95 -10.65
CA ALA A 182 2.76 -11.04 -10.75
C ALA A 182 3.13 -9.56 -10.69
N GLY A 183 4.40 -9.20 -10.52
CA GLY A 183 4.86 -7.80 -10.37
C GLY A 183 4.29 -6.89 -11.46
N GLY A 184 4.41 -7.27 -12.73
CA GLY A 184 3.87 -6.47 -13.84
C GLY A 184 2.34 -6.32 -13.82
N LEU A 185 1.59 -7.31 -13.31
CA LEU A 185 0.15 -7.20 -13.12
C LEU A 185 -0.19 -6.24 -11.97
N MET A 186 0.55 -6.30 -10.86
CA MET A 186 0.37 -5.38 -9.72
C MET A 186 0.61 -3.94 -10.15
N ASP A 187 1.72 -3.67 -10.84
CA ASP A 187 2.04 -2.34 -11.39
C ASP A 187 0.93 -1.82 -12.32
N GLN A 188 0.38 -2.68 -13.17
CA GLN A 188 -0.72 -2.31 -14.06
C GLN A 188 -2.00 -1.98 -13.29
N ILE A 189 -2.35 -2.73 -12.26
CA ILE A 189 -3.52 -2.47 -11.40
C ILE A 189 -3.37 -1.12 -10.70
N GLU A 190 -2.19 -0.80 -10.19
CA GLU A 190 -1.89 0.49 -9.57
C GLU A 190 -2.06 1.64 -10.56
N LEU A 191 -1.46 1.55 -11.74
CA LEU A 191 -1.61 2.55 -12.81
C LEU A 191 -3.06 2.76 -13.23
N ASP A 192 -3.84 1.68 -13.35
CA ASP A 192 -5.27 1.78 -13.72
C ASP A 192 -6.10 2.41 -12.59
N THR A 193 -5.70 2.23 -11.34
CA THR A 193 -6.32 2.86 -10.18
C THR A 193 -6.00 4.36 -10.16
N GLU A 194 -4.74 4.73 -10.37
CA GLU A 194 -4.32 6.13 -10.48
C GLU A 194 -5.04 6.86 -11.62
N ARG A 195 -5.09 6.25 -12.79
CA ARG A 195 -5.82 6.81 -13.95
C ARG A 195 -7.28 7.08 -13.61
N ARG A 196 -7.98 6.11 -13.00
CA ARG A 196 -9.38 6.29 -12.59
C ARG A 196 -9.55 7.43 -11.59
N LEU A 197 -8.62 7.63 -10.66
CA LEU A 197 -8.64 8.74 -9.72
C LEU A 197 -8.45 10.08 -10.42
N VAL A 198 -7.51 10.15 -11.36
CA VAL A 198 -7.29 11.37 -12.18
C VAL A 198 -8.49 11.68 -13.05
N ASP A 199 -9.08 10.69 -13.73
CA ASP A 199 -10.27 10.86 -14.57
C ASP A 199 -11.48 11.33 -13.74
N ARG A 200 -11.67 10.76 -12.55
CA ARG A 200 -12.69 11.21 -11.59
C ARG A 200 -12.46 12.67 -11.20
N PHE A 201 -11.23 13.04 -10.86
CA PHE A 201 -10.87 14.42 -10.53
C PHE A 201 -11.19 15.37 -11.68
N LEU A 202 -10.74 15.08 -12.89
CA LEU A 202 -11.00 15.91 -14.09
C LEU A 202 -12.49 16.06 -14.37
N SER A 203 -13.25 14.98 -14.25
CA SER A 203 -14.70 15.01 -14.42
C SER A 203 -15.40 15.84 -13.35
N GLU A 204 -14.91 15.84 -12.11
CA GLU A 204 -15.46 16.66 -11.02
C GLU A 204 -15.16 18.14 -11.22
N VAL A 205 -13.95 18.51 -11.67
CA VAL A 205 -13.57 19.92 -11.94
C VAL A 205 -14.44 20.55 -13.02
N MET A 206 -14.92 19.76 -13.98
CA MET A 206 -15.75 20.24 -15.09
C MET A 206 -17.24 20.44 -14.75
N LYS A 207 -17.68 20.06 -13.55
CA LYS A 207 -19.09 20.23 -13.12
C LYS A 207 -19.41 21.66 -12.76
N SER A 208 -20.67 22.04 -12.88
CA SER A 208 -21.18 23.37 -12.49
C SER A 208 -20.95 23.67 -10.99
N HIS A 209 -20.98 22.63 -10.14
CA HIS A 209 -20.71 22.70 -8.72
C HIS A 209 -19.64 21.65 -8.36
N PRO A 210 -18.36 21.96 -8.62
CA PRO A 210 -17.28 20.99 -8.43
C PRO A 210 -17.05 20.68 -6.95
N LYS A 211 -16.87 19.39 -6.66
CA LYS A 211 -16.37 18.92 -5.37
C LYS A 211 -14.85 18.67 -5.38
N ALA A 212 -14.17 19.17 -6.40
CA ALA A 212 -12.72 19.07 -6.56
C ALA A 212 -12.14 20.47 -6.76
N THR A 213 -10.94 20.68 -6.27
CA THR A 213 -10.19 21.94 -6.41
C THR A 213 -8.74 21.65 -6.76
N TYR A 214 -8.06 22.64 -7.32
CA TYR A 214 -6.64 22.57 -7.69
C TYR A 214 -5.95 23.90 -7.38
N GLY A 215 -4.62 23.87 -7.39
CA GLY A 215 -3.80 25.01 -7.01
C GLY A 215 -3.48 25.02 -5.53
N GLU A 216 -2.21 25.31 -5.21
CA GLU A 216 -1.65 25.14 -3.86
C GLU A 216 -2.45 25.87 -2.77
N MET A 217 -2.80 27.14 -3.00
CA MET A 217 -3.52 27.95 -2.02
C MET A 217 -4.93 27.40 -1.72
N MET A 218 -5.65 26.96 -2.76
CA MET A 218 -7.00 26.40 -2.61
C MET A 218 -6.95 25.05 -1.90
N ILE A 219 -5.97 24.22 -2.24
CA ILE A 219 -5.75 22.91 -1.60
C ILE A 219 -5.40 23.10 -0.11
N ARG A 220 -4.48 24.01 0.23
CA ARG A 220 -4.14 24.29 1.63
C ARG A 220 -5.35 24.75 2.44
N ASN A 221 -6.12 25.67 1.89
CA ASN A 221 -7.35 26.15 2.53
C ASN A 221 -8.39 25.02 2.75
N ALA A 222 -8.49 24.09 1.81
CA ALA A 222 -9.37 22.92 1.94
C ALA A 222 -8.85 21.92 3.00
N LEU A 223 -7.54 21.72 3.07
CA LEU A 223 -6.89 20.89 4.10
C LEU A 223 -7.09 21.47 5.49
N ASP A 224 -6.85 22.78 5.66
CA ASP A 224 -7.03 23.48 6.94
C ASP A 224 -8.48 23.39 7.46
N LYS A 225 -9.45 23.29 6.54
CA LYS A 225 -10.88 23.09 6.85
C LYS A 225 -11.28 21.64 7.09
N GLY A 226 -10.34 20.70 6.94
CA GLY A 226 -10.65 19.24 7.00
C GLY A 226 -11.60 18.76 5.92
N ALA A 227 -11.69 19.46 4.78
CA ALA A 227 -12.66 19.18 3.70
C ALA A 227 -12.12 18.29 2.58
N VAL A 228 -10.92 17.73 2.75
CA VAL A 228 -10.24 16.90 1.74
C VAL A 228 -10.41 15.42 2.05
N GLU A 229 -11.13 14.71 1.20
CA GLU A 229 -11.22 13.23 1.24
C GLU A 229 -9.98 12.59 0.61
N ARG A 230 -9.52 13.15 -0.52
CA ARG A 230 -8.36 12.64 -1.27
C ARG A 230 -7.53 13.77 -1.83
N LEU A 231 -6.22 13.61 -1.71
CA LEU A 231 -5.23 14.54 -2.25
C LEU A 231 -4.41 13.82 -3.33
N LEU A 232 -4.42 14.36 -4.55
CA LEU A 232 -3.59 13.88 -5.66
C LEU A 232 -2.34 14.75 -5.74
N ILE A 233 -1.18 14.14 -5.62
CA ILE A 233 0.12 14.81 -5.68
C ILE A 233 0.95 14.16 -6.77
N SER A 234 1.50 14.97 -7.69
CA SER A 234 2.44 14.46 -8.69
C SER A 234 3.78 14.12 -8.06
N GLU A 235 4.37 12.99 -8.43
CA GLU A 235 5.73 12.60 -8.03
C GLU A 235 6.80 13.64 -8.42
N ASN A 236 6.49 14.45 -9.43
CA ASN A 236 7.39 15.51 -9.90
C ASN A 236 7.31 16.80 -9.08
N VAL A 237 6.47 16.86 -8.05
CA VAL A 237 6.42 18.01 -7.15
C VAL A 237 7.71 18.04 -6.31
N ARG A 238 8.67 18.86 -6.75
CA ARG A 238 9.97 19.07 -6.10
C ARG A 238 9.96 20.43 -5.39
N LYS A 239 9.13 20.58 -4.37
CA LYS A 239 9.12 21.77 -3.52
C LYS A 239 9.81 21.46 -2.20
N ARG A 240 10.67 22.38 -1.74
CA ARG A 240 11.25 22.32 -0.40
C ARG A 240 10.69 23.44 0.47
N ARG A 241 10.54 23.18 1.75
CA ARG A 241 10.21 24.20 2.73
C ARG A 241 11.44 25.03 3.00
N VAL A 242 11.29 26.33 3.01
CA VAL A 242 12.38 27.29 3.16
C VAL A 242 11.98 28.33 4.17
N LEU A 243 12.88 28.68 5.06
CA LEU A 243 12.75 29.85 5.93
C LEU A 243 13.36 31.05 5.21
N TRP A 244 12.54 32.05 4.97
CA TRP A 244 12.97 33.30 4.36
C TRP A 244 13.28 34.33 5.42
N VAL A 245 14.35 35.07 5.26
CA VAL A 245 14.74 36.14 6.17
C VAL A 245 14.97 37.42 5.37
N CYS A 246 14.26 38.48 5.72
CA CYS A 246 14.49 39.81 5.15
C CYS A 246 15.71 40.44 5.75
N ARG A 247 16.69 40.87 4.95
CA ARG A 247 17.88 41.57 5.43
C ARG A 247 17.57 42.95 5.95
N GLN A 248 16.52 43.62 5.46
CA GLN A 248 16.17 44.97 5.78
C GLN A 248 15.38 45.08 7.12
N CYS A 249 14.27 44.34 7.28
CA CYS A 249 13.44 44.38 8.45
C CYS A 249 13.59 43.21 9.42
N LYS A 250 14.40 42.18 9.03
CA LYS A 250 14.65 40.94 9.79
C LYS A 250 13.41 40.08 10.02
N GLU A 251 12.36 40.32 9.26
CA GLU A 251 11.18 39.45 9.28
C GLU A 251 11.55 38.07 8.79
N GLU A 252 11.06 37.05 9.50
CA GLU A 252 11.24 35.62 9.15
C GLU A 252 9.89 35.02 8.81
N TRP A 253 9.78 34.31 7.69
CA TRP A 253 8.57 33.59 7.33
C TRP A 253 8.89 32.30 6.59
N GLU A 254 8.05 31.31 6.79
CA GLU A 254 8.14 30.04 6.07
C GLU A 254 7.47 30.11 4.70
N GLY A 255 8.12 29.52 3.71
CA GLY A 255 7.60 29.42 2.37
C GLY A 255 7.98 28.09 1.69
N THR A 256 7.48 27.87 0.50
CA THR A 256 7.86 26.74 -0.33
C THR A 256 8.58 27.24 -1.57
N GLN A 257 9.73 26.65 -1.86
CA GLN A 257 10.53 26.96 -3.05
C GLN A 257 10.56 25.76 -3.99
N SER A 258 10.33 26.01 -5.29
CA SER A 258 10.63 25.08 -6.35
C SER A 258 11.99 25.46 -6.99
N ARG A 259 12.62 24.53 -7.70
CA ARG A 259 13.93 24.80 -8.38
C ARG A 259 13.93 25.99 -9.34
N ARG A 260 12.76 26.48 -9.75
CA ARG A 260 12.59 27.58 -10.71
C ARG A 260 11.80 28.75 -10.16
N SER A 261 11.46 28.78 -8.86
CA SER A 261 10.74 29.92 -8.29
C SER A 261 11.69 31.07 -7.99
N GLU A 262 11.22 32.29 -8.30
CA GLU A 262 11.88 33.52 -7.91
C GLU A 262 11.91 33.68 -6.40
N ILE A 263 12.90 34.39 -5.87
CA ILE A 263 12.99 34.74 -4.47
C ILE A 263 11.80 35.67 -4.16
N PRO A 264 10.97 35.39 -3.13
CA PRO A 264 9.83 36.23 -2.82
C PRO A 264 10.28 37.57 -2.24
N VAL A 265 9.47 38.59 -2.44
CA VAL A 265 9.65 39.88 -1.75
C VAL A 265 9.17 39.78 -0.30
N CYS A 266 9.78 40.57 0.59
CA CYS A 266 9.38 40.61 1.98
C CYS A 266 7.90 41.04 2.17
N PRO A 267 7.07 40.28 2.89
CA PRO A 267 5.66 40.61 3.09
C PRO A 267 5.46 41.89 3.94
N THR A 268 6.43 42.23 4.79
CA THR A 268 6.33 43.35 5.73
C THR A 268 6.84 44.68 5.16
N CYS A 269 8.00 44.67 4.49
CA CYS A 269 8.60 45.90 3.97
C CYS A 269 8.73 45.95 2.45
N SER A 270 8.27 44.91 1.73
CA SER A 270 8.35 44.79 0.26
C SER A 270 9.76 44.84 -0.31
N SER A 271 10.79 44.59 0.51
CA SER A 271 12.17 44.55 0.09
C SER A 271 12.44 43.26 -0.73
N GLU A 272 13.27 43.36 -1.77
CA GLU A 272 13.80 42.25 -2.54
C GLU A 272 15.02 41.61 -1.89
N GLU A 273 15.59 42.23 -0.83
CA GLU A 273 16.72 41.69 -0.10
C GLU A 273 16.34 40.59 0.88
N VAL A 274 15.86 39.48 0.32
CA VAL A 274 15.46 38.27 1.02
C VAL A 274 16.48 37.18 0.82
N ILE A 275 16.83 36.50 1.88
CA ILE A 275 17.75 35.35 1.84
C ILE A 275 17.04 34.09 2.36
N GLU A 276 17.54 32.95 1.92
CA GLU A 276 17.22 31.64 2.47
C GLU A 276 18.12 31.38 3.68
N ASP A 277 17.54 31.05 4.83
CA ASP A 277 18.26 30.63 6.04
C ASP A 277 18.31 29.09 6.15
#